data_d85ef798ade8c0d105326b6276d5bd94
#
_entry.id   d85ef798ade8c0d105326b6276d5bd94
#
_cell.length_a   1.000
_cell.length_b   1.000
_cell.length_c   1.000
_cell.angle_alpha   90.00
_cell.angle_beta   90.00
_cell.angle_gamma   90.00
#
_symmetry.space_group_name_H-M   'P 1'
#
loop_
_entity.id
_entity.type
_entity.pdbx_description
1 polymer ?
#
loop_
_entity_poly.entity_id
_entity_poly.type
_entity_poly.pdbx_seq_one_letter_code
_entity_poly.pdbx_strand_id
1 'polypeptide(L)'
;MLFLEVPQDIKWRVVSADSAVDDPSAVLSPDELARMESFGHADRRRGFAFGRIAARSLLAERLDVAPVDVPLAVASDDGLFVEGHPIHVSISHAGNAAHGQSIAVIADRPIGVDLEEIVPRRDDLYRRILHPDEYGLLETLGLDHNEATVLLWSLKEAVLKGLRTGFRRSAQTIRLDDLSDGTGHAHMDDGPSWNLRYARGEDFWITLAFLD
;
A
#
# COMPACT_ATOMS: atom_id res chain seq x y z
N MET A 1 -11.91 -14.04 3.16
CA MET A 1 -11.48 -13.53 1.85
C MET A 1 -11.55 -12.01 1.94
N LEU A 2 -10.43 -11.34 1.72
CA LEU A 2 -10.35 -9.89 1.81
C LEU A 2 -11.04 -9.29 0.58
N PHE A 3 -11.97 -8.38 0.77
CA PHE A 3 -12.69 -7.74 -0.32
C PHE A 3 -12.56 -6.21 -0.17
N LEU A 4 -11.90 -5.59 -1.13
CA LEU A 4 -11.78 -4.14 -1.23
C LEU A 4 -12.60 -3.67 -2.43
N GLU A 5 -13.68 -2.93 -2.17
CA GLU A 5 -14.47 -2.33 -3.25
C GLU A 5 -13.72 -1.16 -3.87
N VAL A 6 -13.34 -1.31 -5.13
CA VAL A 6 -12.59 -0.29 -5.87
C VAL A 6 -13.24 -0.02 -7.23
N PRO A 7 -13.01 1.17 -7.84
CA PRO A 7 -13.36 1.42 -9.23
C PRO A 7 -12.82 0.37 -10.19
N GLN A 8 -13.54 0.09 -11.28
CA GLN A 8 -13.23 -1.01 -12.20
C GLN A 8 -11.87 -0.87 -12.92
N ASP A 9 -11.38 0.35 -13.06
CA ASP A 9 -10.08 0.68 -13.67
C ASP A 9 -8.90 0.43 -12.73
N ILE A 10 -9.15 0.28 -11.42
CA ILE A 10 -8.13 -0.07 -10.44
C ILE A 10 -8.04 -1.60 -10.35
N LYS A 11 -6.84 -2.13 -10.53
CA LYS A 11 -6.56 -3.56 -10.32
C LYS A 11 -5.64 -3.74 -9.13
N TRP A 12 -5.89 -4.77 -8.34
CA TRP A 12 -5.09 -5.09 -7.18
C TRP A 12 -4.87 -6.59 -7.03
N ARG A 13 -3.79 -6.96 -6.35
CA ARG A 13 -3.42 -8.35 -6.06
C ARG A 13 -2.74 -8.43 -4.71
N VAL A 14 -3.16 -9.41 -3.92
CA VAL A 14 -2.48 -9.82 -2.68
C VAL A 14 -1.69 -11.08 -2.94
N VAL A 15 -0.48 -11.12 -2.40
CA VAL A 15 0.37 -12.32 -2.30
C VAL A 15 0.66 -12.55 -0.82
N SER A 16 0.29 -13.72 -0.31
CA SER A 16 0.52 -14.12 1.08
C SER A 16 1.68 -15.11 1.22
N ALA A 17 2.10 -15.35 2.46
CA ALA A 17 3.13 -16.35 2.77
C ALA A 17 2.76 -17.76 2.29
N ASP A 18 1.46 -18.06 2.25
CA ASP A 18 0.94 -19.33 1.76
C ASP A 18 0.82 -19.40 0.23
N SER A 19 1.05 -18.27 -0.46
CA SER A 19 1.06 -18.24 -1.92
C SER A 19 2.33 -18.91 -2.42
N ALA A 20 2.19 -20.08 -3.01
CA ALA A 20 3.30 -20.82 -3.59
C ALA A 20 3.88 -20.07 -4.78
N VAL A 21 4.97 -19.34 -4.56
CA VAL A 21 5.85 -18.89 -5.62
C VAL A 21 7.10 -19.78 -5.52
N ASP A 22 7.05 -20.92 -6.20
CA ASP A 22 8.10 -21.92 -6.15
C ASP A 22 9.43 -21.38 -6.67
N ASP A 23 9.39 -20.49 -7.64
CA ASP A 23 10.59 -19.89 -8.23
C ASP A 23 10.39 -18.37 -8.50
N PRO A 24 10.89 -17.49 -7.63
CA PRO A 24 10.85 -16.06 -7.86
C PRO A 24 11.54 -15.61 -9.16
N SER A 25 12.49 -16.37 -9.70
CA SER A 25 13.24 -16.02 -10.92
C SER A 25 12.37 -16.07 -12.18
N ALA A 26 11.26 -16.80 -12.14
CA ALA A 26 10.29 -16.80 -13.22
C ALA A 26 9.47 -15.48 -13.34
N VAL A 27 9.53 -14.64 -12.32
CA VAL A 27 8.72 -13.41 -12.23
C VAL A 27 9.56 -12.16 -12.04
N LEU A 28 10.59 -12.23 -11.18
CA LEU A 28 11.43 -11.09 -10.83
C LEU A 28 12.53 -10.85 -11.88
N SER A 29 12.87 -9.59 -12.12
CA SER A 29 14.02 -9.26 -12.95
C SER A 29 15.35 -9.62 -12.24
N PRO A 30 16.48 -9.75 -12.97
CA PRO A 30 17.78 -9.99 -12.36
C PRO A 30 18.17 -8.96 -11.30
N ASP A 31 17.85 -7.68 -11.51
CA ASP A 31 18.15 -6.60 -10.57
C ASP A 31 17.30 -6.72 -9.29
N GLU A 32 16.03 -7.13 -9.44
CA GLU A 32 15.16 -7.36 -8.28
C GLU A 32 15.59 -8.59 -7.48
N LEU A 33 16.05 -9.65 -8.14
CA LEU A 33 16.63 -10.82 -7.47
C LEU A 33 17.88 -10.43 -6.68
N ALA A 34 18.81 -9.71 -7.30
CA ALA A 34 20.01 -9.20 -6.62
C ALA A 34 19.65 -8.29 -5.43
N ARG A 35 18.65 -7.42 -5.60
CA ARG A 35 18.14 -6.56 -4.52
C ARG A 35 17.53 -7.37 -3.38
N MET A 36 16.71 -8.36 -3.69
CA MET A 36 16.10 -9.26 -2.72
C MET A 36 17.17 -9.97 -1.89
N GLU A 37 18.19 -10.52 -2.53
CA GLU A 37 19.30 -11.23 -1.86
C GLU A 37 20.13 -10.31 -0.96
N SER A 38 20.21 -9.02 -1.27
CA SER A 38 20.94 -8.03 -0.47
C SER A 38 20.33 -7.78 0.92
N PHE A 39 19.06 -8.14 1.15
CA PHE A 39 18.43 -7.96 2.46
C PHE A 39 18.89 -9.02 3.46
N GLY A 40 19.38 -8.59 4.64
CA GLY A 40 19.86 -9.49 5.70
C GLY A 40 18.75 -10.29 6.41
N HIS A 41 17.50 -9.79 6.40
CA HIS A 41 16.37 -10.39 7.12
C HIS A 41 15.41 -11.11 6.17
N ALA A 42 14.98 -12.32 6.55
CA ALA A 42 14.09 -13.15 5.75
C ALA A 42 12.74 -12.48 5.49
N ASP A 43 12.16 -11.79 6.49
CA ASP A 43 10.88 -11.08 6.36
C ASP A 43 10.98 -9.96 5.32
N ARG A 44 12.08 -9.21 5.33
CA ARG A 44 12.33 -8.16 4.33
C ARG A 44 12.48 -8.72 2.92
N ARG A 45 13.22 -9.83 2.77
CA ARG A 45 13.34 -10.51 1.47
C ARG A 45 11.98 -10.92 0.95
N ARG A 46 11.19 -11.58 1.80
CA ARG A 46 9.86 -12.08 1.43
C ARG A 46 8.90 -10.94 1.10
N GLY A 47 8.77 -9.93 1.95
CA GLY A 47 7.92 -8.77 1.69
C GLY A 47 8.26 -8.07 0.38
N PHE A 48 9.56 -7.87 0.11
CA PHE A 48 10.03 -7.33 -1.16
C PHE A 48 9.62 -8.22 -2.34
N ALA A 49 9.93 -9.54 -2.29
CA ALA A 49 9.63 -10.47 -3.37
C ALA A 49 8.13 -10.53 -3.66
N PHE A 50 7.29 -10.70 -2.63
CA PHE A 50 5.84 -10.81 -2.80
C PHE A 50 5.23 -9.54 -3.36
N GLY A 51 5.67 -8.36 -2.90
CA GLY A 51 5.23 -7.09 -3.45
C GLY A 51 5.57 -6.94 -4.93
N ARG A 52 6.79 -7.30 -5.32
CA ARG A 52 7.22 -7.28 -6.73
C ARG A 52 6.48 -8.32 -7.59
N ILE A 53 6.27 -9.52 -7.07
CA ILE A 53 5.50 -10.56 -7.76
C ILE A 53 4.06 -10.09 -7.98
N ALA A 54 3.41 -9.51 -6.96
CA ALA A 54 2.06 -8.96 -7.10
C ALA A 54 1.98 -7.88 -8.19
N ALA A 55 2.92 -6.92 -8.18
CA ALA A 55 2.95 -5.84 -9.16
C ALA A 55 3.23 -6.33 -10.58
N ARG A 56 4.26 -7.17 -10.75
CA ARG A 56 4.61 -7.73 -12.06
C ARG A 56 3.51 -8.59 -12.64
N SER A 57 2.82 -9.38 -11.84
CA SER A 57 1.68 -10.17 -12.31
C SER A 57 0.54 -9.30 -12.82
N LEU A 58 0.18 -8.22 -12.10
CA LEU A 58 -0.85 -7.27 -12.56
C LEU A 58 -0.45 -6.56 -13.85
N LEU A 59 0.79 -6.09 -13.91
CA LEU A 59 1.32 -5.38 -15.07
C LEU A 59 1.47 -6.31 -16.29
N ALA A 60 1.89 -7.56 -16.08
CA ALA A 60 1.97 -8.57 -17.14
C ALA A 60 0.61 -8.81 -17.81
N GLU A 61 -0.45 -8.96 -17.00
CA GLU A 61 -1.83 -9.08 -17.48
C GLU A 61 -2.29 -7.81 -18.23
N ARG A 62 -1.91 -6.63 -17.76
CA ARG A 62 -2.28 -5.34 -18.37
C ARG A 62 -1.55 -5.07 -19.69
N LEU A 63 -0.29 -5.48 -19.79
CA LEU A 63 0.60 -5.22 -20.93
C LEU A 63 0.67 -6.39 -21.93
N ASP A 64 0.09 -7.54 -21.59
CA ASP A 64 0.16 -8.78 -22.36
C ASP A 64 1.61 -9.24 -22.63
N VAL A 65 2.42 -9.27 -21.58
CA VAL A 65 3.83 -9.71 -21.60
C VAL A 65 4.12 -10.74 -20.50
N ALA A 66 5.25 -11.42 -20.57
CA ALA A 66 5.65 -12.27 -19.45
C ALA A 66 6.01 -11.41 -18.20
N PRO A 67 5.75 -11.88 -16.97
CA PRO A 67 6.02 -11.10 -15.76
C PRO A 67 7.46 -10.60 -15.63
N VAL A 68 8.44 -11.41 -16.04
CA VAL A 68 9.86 -11.03 -16.02
C VAL A 68 10.19 -9.90 -17.01
N ASP A 69 9.42 -9.77 -18.08
CA ASP A 69 9.62 -8.77 -19.16
C ASP A 69 8.88 -7.45 -18.88
N VAL A 70 8.11 -7.35 -17.79
CA VAL A 70 7.45 -6.10 -17.40
C VAL A 70 8.50 -5.01 -17.19
N PRO A 71 8.39 -3.83 -17.83
CA PRO A 71 9.36 -2.74 -17.68
C PRO A 71 9.15 -1.93 -16.39
N LEU A 72 9.16 -2.64 -15.24
CA LEU A 72 9.00 -2.05 -13.92
C LEU A 72 10.34 -1.55 -13.40
N ALA A 73 10.44 -0.27 -13.14
CA ALA A 73 11.66 0.39 -12.69
C ALA A 73 11.46 1.17 -11.39
N VAL A 74 12.57 1.57 -10.78
CA VAL A 74 12.62 2.38 -9.55
C VAL A 74 13.15 3.75 -9.90
N ALA A 75 12.41 4.79 -9.56
CA ALA A 75 12.83 6.18 -9.76
C ALA A 75 13.81 6.63 -8.65
N SER A 76 14.41 7.80 -8.83
CA SER A 76 15.34 8.40 -7.86
C SER A 76 14.72 8.74 -6.50
N ASP A 77 13.39 8.75 -6.42
CA ASP A 77 12.61 8.94 -5.20
C ASP A 77 12.18 7.63 -4.53
N ASP A 78 12.75 6.50 -4.95
CA ASP A 78 12.39 5.13 -4.58
C ASP A 78 10.97 4.70 -5.02
N GLY A 79 10.23 5.55 -5.72
CA GLY A 79 8.91 5.23 -6.25
C GLY A 79 9.00 4.32 -7.47
N LEU A 80 7.99 3.47 -7.64
CA LEU A 80 7.88 2.58 -8.80
C LEU A 80 7.27 3.32 -10.00
N PHE A 81 7.73 2.96 -11.18
CA PHE A 81 7.11 3.40 -12.43
C PHE A 81 7.25 2.32 -13.50
N VAL A 82 6.42 2.41 -14.54
CA VAL A 82 6.44 1.49 -15.68
C VAL A 82 6.98 2.25 -16.88
N GLU A 83 8.17 1.88 -17.36
CA GLU A 83 8.83 2.58 -18.47
C GLU A 83 7.98 2.54 -19.74
N GLY A 84 7.79 3.70 -20.35
CA GLY A 84 7.00 3.84 -21.58
C GLY A 84 5.48 3.76 -21.41
N HIS A 85 4.98 3.61 -20.17
CA HIS A 85 3.53 3.48 -19.92
C HIS A 85 3.07 4.42 -18.82
N PRO A 86 1.93 5.13 -18.98
CA PRO A 86 1.38 6.02 -17.94
C PRO A 86 0.60 5.24 -16.87
N ILE A 87 1.15 4.12 -16.42
CA ILE A 87 0.53 3.27 -15.39
C ILE A 87 1.15 3.59 -14.05
N HIS A 88 0.33 3.99 -13.09
CA HIS A 88 0.73 4.14 -11.70
C HIS A 88 0.72 2.79 -11.00
N VAL A 89 1.71 2.56 -10.15
CA VAL A 89 1.86 1.33 -9.37
C VAL A 89 2.24 1.67 -7.94
N SER A 90 1.61 1.02 -6.98
CA SER A 90 1.94 1.11 -5.57
C SER A 90 1.96 -0.27 -4.93
N ILE A 91 2.86 -0.46 -3.96
CA ILE A 91 3.06 -1.72 -3.24
C ILE A 91 3.09 -1.45 -1.74
N SER A 92 2.52 -2.34 -0.97
CA SER A 92 2.73 -2.41 0.48
C SER A 92 2.89 -3.84 0.95
N HIS A 93 3.49 -4.00 2.13
CA HIS A 93 3.65 -5.31 2.77
C HIS A 93 3.64 -5.15 4.29
N ALA A 94 3.05 -6.13 4.97
CA ALA A 94 3.01 -6.21 6.42
C ALA A 94 3.09 -7.66 6.91
N GLY A 95 3.33 -7.83 8.22
CA GLY A 95 3.48 -9.14 8.85
C GLY A 95 4.90 -9.70 8.73
N ASN A 96 5.05 -10.94 9.16
CA ASN A 96 6.34 -11.64 9.22
C ASN A 96 6.40 -12.84 8.26
N ALA A 97 7.43 -13.67 8.41
CA ALA A 97 7.65 -14.83 7.55
C ALA A 97 6.53 -15.88 7.58
N ALA A 98 5.77 -15.95 8.67
CA ALA A 98 4.71 -16.96 8.83
C ALA A 98 3.35 -16.51 8.28
N HIS A 99 3.01 -15.22 8.42
CA HIS A 99 1.71 -14.68 8.03
C HIS A 99 1.79 -13.32 7.29
N GLY A 100 2.98 -12.99 6.77
CA GLY A 100 3.18 -11.78 5.99
C GLY A 100 2.40 -11.78 4.69
N GLN A 101 1.92 -10.59 4.34
CA GLN A 101 1.20 -10.34 3.09
C GLN A 101 1.81 -9.14 2.37
N SER A 102 1.68 -9.14 1.07
CA SER A 102 2.01 -7.99 0.23
C SER A 102 0.85 -7.71 -0.71
N ILE A 103 0.60 -6.45 -0.97
CA ILE A 103 -0.40 -6.00 -1.92
C ILE A 103 0.24 -5.10 -2.96
N ALA A 104 -0.19 -5.23 -4.19
CA ALA A 104 0.08 -4.27 -5.25
C ALA A 104 -1.23 -3.76 -5.86
N VAL A 105 -1.21 -2.52 -6.30
CA VAL A 105 -2.29 -1.89 -7.08
C VAL A 105 -1.71 -1.19 -8.31
N ILE A 106 -2.49 -1.18 -9.39
CA ILE A 106 -2.20 -0.43 -10.61
C ILE A 106 -3.43 0.35 -11.07
N ALA A 107 -3.20 1.54 -11.66
CA ALA A 107 -4.24 2.39 -12.25
C ALA A 107 -3.64 3.35 -13.28
N ASP A 108 -4.49 3.97 -14.11
CA ASP A 108 -4.09 5.01 -15.06
C ASP A 108 -4.08 6.43 -14.42
N ARG A 109 -4.15 6.50 -13.10
CA ARG A 109 -4.17 7.73 -12.27
C ARG A 109 -3.33 7.56 -11.01
N PRO A 110 -2.92 8.65 -10.35
CA PRO A 110 -2.18 8.57 -9.09
C PRO A 110 -2.90 7.72 -8.06
N ILE A 111 -2.18 6.75 -7.52
CA ILE A 111 -2.72 5.74 -6.61
C ILE A 111 -1.65 5.34 -5.58
N GLY A 112 -2.08 5.11 -4.35
CA GLY A 112 -1.25 4.53 -3.30
C GLY A 112 -2.01 3.48 -2.52
N VAL A 113 -1.33 2.45 -2.09
CA VAL A 113 -1.87 1.39 -1.25
C VAL A 113 -1.03 1.20 -0.01
N ASP A 114 -1.70 0.95 1.11
CA ASP A 114 -1.02 0.54 2.32
C ASP A 114 -1.65 -0.72 2.92
N LEU A 115 -0.83 -1.48 3.61
CA LEU A 115 -1.18 -2.70 4.33
C LEU A 115 -0.54 -2.63 5.70
N GLU A 116 -1.33 -2.66 6.76
CA GLU A 116 -0.86 -2.56 8.13
C GLU A 116 -1.42 -3.67 9.01
N GLU A 117 -0.53 -4.36 9.73
CA GLU A 117 -0.91 -5.37 10.72
C GLU A 117 -1.51 -4.72 11.96
N ILE A 118 -2.66 -5.26 12.42
CA ILE A 118 -3.37 -4.79 13.61
C ILE A 118 -2.67 -5.38 14.85
N VAL A 119 -1.58 -4.73 15.26
CA VAL A 119 -0.81 -5.10 16.44
C VAL A 119 -0.69 -3.90 17.39
N PRO A 120 -0.44 -4.12 18.69
CA PRO A 120 -0.25 -3.03 19.62
C PRO A 120 0.83 -2.05 19.15
N ARG A 121 0.48 -0.79 19.06
CA ARG A 121 1.38 0.32 18.74
C ARG A 121 1.69 1.13 19.98
N ARG A 122 2.67 2.02 19.89
CA ARG A 122 2.95 2.97 20.98
C ARG A 122 1.74 3.87 21.22
N ASP A 123 1.38 4.08 22.46
CA ASP A 123 0.20 4.85 22.87
C ASP A 123 0.19 6.29 22.34
N ASP A 124 1.36 6.86 22.02
CA ASP A 124 1.52 8.22 21.51
C ASP A 124 1.56 8.32 19.98
N LEU A 125 1.44 7.20 19.25
CA LEU A 125 1.57 7.19 17.80
C LEU A 125 0.55 8.13 17.13
N TYR A 126 -0.72 8.10 17.57
CA TYR A 126 -1.77 8.94 17.01
C TYR A 126 -1.41 10.43 17.01
N ARG A 127 -0.70 10.93 18.07
CA ARG A 127 -0.25 12.32 18.18
C ARG A 127 0.77 12.72 17.12
N ARG A 128 1.47 11.75 16.57
CA ARG A 128 2.52 11.96 15.56
C ARG A 128 1.98 11.92 14.14
N ILE A 129 0.84 11.25 13.96
CA ILE A 129 0.25 11.01 12.63
C ILE A 129 -1.01 11.85 12.38
N LEU A 130 -1.82 12.13 13.42
CA LEU A 130 -3.06 12.86 13.29
C LEU A 130 -2.85 14.36 13.54
N HIS A 131 -3.57 15.18 12.78
CA HIS A 131 -3.78 16.57 13.17
C HIS A 131 -4.67 16.61 14.42
N PRO A 132 -4.52 17.59 15.34
CA PRO A 132 -5.36 17.67 16.54
C PRO A 132 -6.86 17.66 16.26
N ASP A 133 -7.30 18.24 15.14
CA ASP A 133 -8.72 18.29 14.75
C ASP A 133 -9.28 16.89 14.38
N GLU A 134 -8.42 15.91 14.13
CA GLU A 134 -8.79 14.54 13.77
C GLU A 134 -8.90 13.60 14.98
N TYR A 135 -8.56 14.06 16.20
CA TYR A 135 -8.58 13.16 17.36
C TYR A 135 -9.97 12.58 17.65
N GLY A 136 -11.03 13.28 17.27
CA GLY A 136 -12.41 12.77 17.36
C GLY A 136 -12.66 11.53 16.51
N LEU A 137 -11.89 11.29 15.43
CA LEU A 137 -12.02 10.09 14.61
C LEU A 137 -11.71 8.81 15.39
N LEU A 138 -10.80 8.87 16.38
CA LEU A 138 -10.46 7.72 17.22
C LEU A 138 -11.68 7.19 18.00
N GLU A 139 -12.67 8.04 18.28
CA GLU A 139 -13.88 7.68 19.02
C GLU A 139 -15.06 7.35 18.09
N THR A 140 -15.12 7.99 16.92
CA THR A 140 -16.29 7.89 16.01
C THR A 140 -16.26 6.66 15.11
N LEU A 141 -15.09 6.03 14.90
CA LEU A 141 -14.92 4.85 14.04
C LEU A 141 -15.51 3.56 14.64
N GLY A 142 -15.87 3.54 15.92
CA GLY A 142 -16.40 2.33 16.58
C GLY A 142 -15.37 1.19 16.75
N LEU A 143 -14.09 1.51 16.62
CA LEU A 143 -12.94 0.60 16.81
C LEU A 143 -12.28 0.85 18.18
N ASP A 144 -11.49 -0.12 18.66
CA ASP A 144 -10.62 0.21 19.78
C ASP A 144 -9.55 1.25 19.39
N HIS A 145 -8.99 1.94 20.38
CA HIS A 145 -8.07 3.06 20.14
C HIS A 145 -6.83 2.67 19.33
N ASN A 146 -6.26 1.49 19.55
CA ASN A 146 -5.10 1.01 18.81
C ASN A 146 -5.47 0.69 17.36
N GLU A 147 -6.57 -0.03 17.14
CA GLU A 147 -7.04 -0.40 15.81
C GLU A 147 -7.42 0.85 14.99
N ALA A 148 -8.11 1.82 15.60
CA ALA A 148 -8.40 3.12 14.96
C ALA A 148 -7.10 3.85 14.57
N THR A 149 -6.11 3.88 15.47
CA THR A 149 -4.80 4.49 15.17
C THR A 149 -4.10 3.82 13.98
N VAL A 150 -4.12 2.48 13.91
CA VAL A 150 -3.54 1.71 12.80
C VAL A 150 -4.25 2.01 11.49
N LEU A 151 -5.59 2.05 11.48
CA LEU A 151 -6.37 2.40 10.29
C LEU A 151 -6.04 3.81 9.79
N LEU A 152 -6.10 4.80 10.68
CA LEU A 152 -5.84 6.20 10.32
C LEU A 152 -4.39 6.42 9.84
N TRP A 153 -3.43 5.70 10.43
CA TRP A 153 -2.06 5.66 9.95
C TRP A 153 -1.98 5.12 8.52
N SER A 154 -2.56 3.92 8.29
CA SER A 154 -2.54 3.25 7.00
C SER A 154 -3.20 4.09 5.89
N LEU A 155 -4.32 4.78 6.18
CA LEU A 155 -4.97 5.69 5.23
C LEU A 155 -4.02 6.83 4.80
N LYS A 156 -3.31 7.44 5.76
CA LYS A 156 -2.35 8.51 5.46
C LYS A 156 -1.13 8.01 4.69
N GLU A 157 -0.62 6.81 5.03
CA GLU A 157 0.47 6.17 4.27
C GLU A 157 0.05 5.87 2.83
N ALA A 158 -1.19 5.42 2.59
CA ALA A 158 -1.69 5.24 1.24
C ALA A 158 -1.65 6.55 0.43
N VAL A 159 -2.07 7.68 1.03
CA VAL A 159 -1.96 9.01 0.38
C VAL A 159 -0.51 9.39 0.12
N LEU A 160 0.39 9.23 1.10
CA LEU A 160 1.82 9.56 0.95
C LEU A 160 2.49 8.74 -0.16
N LYS A 161 2.12 7.46 -0.32
CA LYS A 161 2.56 6.60 -1.42
C LYS A 161 2.02 7.08 -2.77
N GLY A 162 0.75 7.45 -2.84
CA GLY A 162 0.15 8.00 -4.05
C GLY A 162 0.79 9.32 -4.48
N LEU A 163 1.15 10.17 -3.53
CA LEU A 163 1.92 11.41 -3.74
C LEU A 163 3.38 11.17 -4.14
N ARG A 164 3.90 9.96 -3.91
CA ARG A 164 5.32 9.61 -4.09
C ARG A 164 6.28 10.48 -3.24
N THR A 165 5.79 11.00 -2.12
CA THR A 165 6.59 11.85 -1.21
C THR A 165 7.25 11.05 -0.10
N GLY A 166 6.72 9.86 0.22
CA GLY A 166 7.19 9.03 1.33
C GLY A 166 7.29 9.86 2.63
N PHE A 167 8.27 9.57 3.46
CA PHE A 167 8.49 10.26 4.74
C PHE A 167 9.00 11.71 4.62
N ARG A 168 9.16 12.25 3.42
CA ARG A 168 9.53 13.66 3.22
C ARG A 168 8.39 14.62 3.56
N ARG A 169 7.15 14.11 3.62
CA ARG A 169 5.96 14.86 4.03
C ARG A 169 5.40 14.30 5.33
N SER A 170 5.03 15.16 6.26
CA SER A 170 4.40 14.75 7.52
C SER A 170 2.99 14.22 7.28
N ALA A 171 2.64 13.09 7.88
CA ALA A 171 1.28 12.55 7.86
C ALA A 171 0.24 13.53 8.45
N GLN A 172 0.65 14.40 9.37
CA GLN A 172 -0.22 15.43 9.95
C GLN A 172 -0.72 16.49 8.96
N THR A 173 -0.05 16.63 7.79
CA THR A 173 -0.52 17.55 6.73
C THR A 173 -1.65 16.99 5.90
N ILE A 174 -1.98 15.72 6.07
CA ILE A 174 -3.09 15.04 5.41
C ILE A 174 -4.24 15.01 6.40
N ARG A 175 -5.41 15.49 6.00
CA ARG A 175 -6.64 15.45 6.79
C ARG A 175 -7.57 14.42 6.23
N LEU A 176 -8.13 13.60 7.10
CA LEU A 176 -9.09 12.55 6.77
C LEU A 176 -10.49 13.02 7.15
N ASP A 177 -11.46 12.81 6.28
CA ASP A 177 -12.86 13.10 6.55
C ASP A 177 -13.81 12.07 5.92
N ASP A 178 -15.08 12.12 6.31
CA ASP A 178 -16.17 11.29 5.81
C ASP A 178 -15.88 9.77 5.84
N LEU A 179 -15.13 9.32 6.85
CA LEU A 179 -14.78 7.90 7.00
C LEU A 179 -16.02 7.10 7.42
N SER A 180 -16.61 6.35 6.49
CA SER A 180 -17.72 5.46 6.74
C SER A 180 -17.76 4.30 5.73
N ASP A 181 -18.22 3.13 6.16
CA ASP A 181 -18.50 1.98 5.30
C ASP A 181 -17.38 1.63 4.30
N GLY A 182 -16.13 1.72 4.75
CA GLY A 182 -14.95 1.41 3.90
C GLY A 182 -14.58 2.48 2.89
N THR A 183 -15.16 3.67 2.99
CA THR A 183 -14.91 4.82 2.10
C THR A 183 -14.54 6.06 2.91
N GLY A 184 -13.96 7.06 2.25
CA GLY A 184 -13.66 8.35 2.84
C GLY A 184 -12.90 9.25 1.89
N HIS A 185 -12.47 10.39 2.41
CA HIS A 185 -11.68 11.35 1.67
C HIS A 185 -10.46 11.78 2.47
N ALA A 186 -9.43 12.22 1.74
CA ALA A 186 -8.28 12.88 2.33
C ALA A 186 -7.94 14.14 1.53
N HIS A 187 -7.57 15.19 2.22
CA HIS A 187 -7.18 16.45 1.61
C HIS A 187 -5.98 17.08 2.31
N MET A 188 -5.35 17.99 1.63
CA MET A 188 -4.23 18.79 2.11
C MET A 188 -4.47 20.25 1.72
N ASP A 189 -3.92 21.17 2.51
CA ASP A 189 -4.08 22.61 2.25
C ASP A 189 -3.53 23.04 0.88
N ASP A 190 -2.53 22.32 0.36
CA ASP A 190 -1.76 22.62 -0.86
C ASP A 190 -1.81 21.51 -1.93
N GLY A 191 -2.81 20.64 -1.88
CA GLY A 191 -2.86 19.48 -2.77
C GLY A 191 -4.27 19.08 -3.20
N PRO A 192 -4.36 18.05 -4.05
CA PRO A 192 -5.65 17.50 -4.48
C PRO A 192 -6.35 16.77 -3.33
N SER A 193 -7.66 16.61 -3.47
CA SER A 193 -8.44 15.68 -2.65
C SER A 193 -8.28 14.26 -3.18
N TRP A 194 -8.13 13.30 -2.26
CA TRP A 194 -7.97 11.88 -2.53
C TRP A 194 -9.22 11.12 -2.11
N ASN A 195 -9.67 10.21 -2.95
CA ASN A 195 -10.67 9.22 -2.58
C ASN A 195 -10.00 8.10 -1.81
N LEU A 196 -10.62 7.65 -0.73
CA LEU A 196 -10.12 6.56 0.11
C LEU A 196 -11.02 5.34 0.00
N ARG A 197 -10.40 4.16 0.06
CA ARG A 197 -11.08 2.89 0.28
C ARG A 197 -10.31 2.12 1.34
N TYR A 198 -11.02 1.43 2.22
CA TYR A 198 -10.38 0.58 3.21
C TYR A 198 -11.23 -0.64 3.52
N ALA A 199 -10.56 -1.72 3.86
CA ALA A 199 -11.18 -2.95 4.27
C ALA A 199 -10.37 -3.63 5.38
N ARG A 200 -11.08 -4.22 6.32
CA ARG A 200 -10.49 -5.00 7.39
C ARG A 200 -10.35 -6.46 6.95
N GLY A 201 -9.13 -6.96 6.98
CA GLY A 201 -8.86 -8.40 6.97
C GLY A 201 -8.94 -9.00 8.38
N GLU A 202 -8.48 -10.23 8.53
CA GLU A 202 -8.43 -10.88 9.83
C GLU A 202 -7.51 -10.11 10.80
N ASP A 203 -6.25 -9.90 10.40
CA ASP A 203 -5.21 -9.25 11.19
C ASP A 203 -4.61 -8.00 10.55
N PHE A 204 -5.19 -7.50 9.45
CA PHE A 204 -4.66 -6.41 8.67
C PHE A 204 -5.72 -5.39 8.27
N TRP A 205 -5.32 -4.12 8.19
CA TRP A 205 -6.01 -3.11 7.38
C TRP A 205 -5.39 -3.03 6.00
N ILE A 206 -6.23 -2.99 4.97
CA ILE A 206 -5.85 -2.57 3.62
C ILE A 206 -6.48 -1.22 3.37
N THR A 207 -5.68 -0.28 2.91
CA THR A 207 -6.13 1.07 2.58
C THR A 207 -5.61 1.48 1.20
N LEU A 208 -6.44 2.21 0.49
CA LEU A 208 -6.18 2.69 -0.86
C LEU A 208 -6.51 4.17 -0.94
N ALA A 209 -5.65 4.94 -1.59
CA ALA A 209 -5.89 6.33 -1.92
C ALA A 209 -5.68 6.56 -3.42
N PHE A 210 -6.60 7.26 -4.09
CA PHE A 210 -6.51 7.55 -5.52
C PHE A 210 -7.13 8.91 -5.86
N LEU A 211 -6.63 9.52 -6.92
CA LEU A 211 -7.24 10.71 -7.52
C LEU A 211 -8.31 10.31 -8.54
N ASP A 212 -9.23 11.23 -8.85
CA ASP A 212 -10.21 11.05 -9.93
C ASP A 212 -9.58 11.28 -11.31
#